data_8371df85485ec63ed1eed170ae04e79b
#
_entry.id   8371df85485ec63ed1eed170ae04e79b
#
_cell.length_a   1.000
_cell.length_b   1.000
_cell.length_c   1.000
_cell.angle_alpha   90.00
_cell.angle_beta   90.00
_cell.angle_gamma   90.00
#
_symmetry.space_group_name_H-M   'P 1'
#
loop_
_entity.id
_entity.type
_entity.pdbx_description
1 polymer ?
#
loop_
_entity_poly.entity_id
_entity_poly.type
_entity_poly.pdbx_seq_one_letter_code
_entity_poly.pdbx_strand_id
1 'polypeptide(L)'
;MEELERLKTRKREIEKELEDFVPKDSLIFTIPGIGKTLGCIILARVGDVRRFKKRFVAYCGLDPVVESSGKSVVSRGISKRGDAVLRRAFYLAALTAIKVNPVIKRFYEEHKGRLKGKKLITACARKLAVITWAVLYYNKPFDASE
;
A
#
# COMPACT_ATOMS: atom_id res chain seq x y z
N MET A 1 -22.98 20.88 10.72
CA MET A 1 -23.61 20.04 9.66
C MET A 1 -23.23 20.47 8.27
N GLU A 2 -23.40 21.73 7.94
CA GLU A 2 -23.04 22.24 6.62
C GLU A 2 -21.55 22.10 6.32
N GLU A 3 -20.71 22.31 7.31
CA GLU A 3 -19.27 22.20 7.14
C GLU A 3 -18.83 20.75 6.87
N LEU A 4 -19.45 19.80 7.56
CA LEU A 4 -19.16 18.39 7.32
C LEU A 4 -19.55 17.96 5.91
N GLU A 5 -20.70 18.44 5.42
CA GLU A 5 -21.14 18.14 4.07
C GLU A 5 -20.22 18.78 3.03
N ARG A 6 -19.74 19.98 3.31
CA ARG A 6 -18.79 20.69 2.44
C ARG A 6 -17.50 19.89 2.32
N LEU A 7 -17.00 19.37 3.46
CA LEU A 7 -15.78 18.56 3.48
C LEU A 7 -15.97 17.25 2.70
N LYS A 8 -17.11 16.60 2.84
CA LYS A 8 -17.42 15.40 2.10
C LYS A 8 -17.49 15.65 0.59
N THR A 9 -18.11 16.77 0.20
CA THR A 9 -18.21 17.16 -1.22
C THR A 9 -16.82 17.46 -1.77
N ARG A 10 -15.99 18.19 -1.01
CA ARG A 10 -14.63 18.51 -1.43
C ARG A 10 -13.80 17.25 -1.58
N LYS A 11 -13.95 16.29 -0.67
CA LYS A 11 -13.26 15.02 -0.74
C LYS A 11 -13.63 14.27 -2.02
N ARG A 12 -14.91 14.23 -2.38
CA ARG A 12 -15.37 13.58 -3.61
C ARG A 12 -14.82 14.25 -4.85
N GLU A 13 -14.75 15.58 -4.86
CA GLU A 13 -14.21 16.33 -5.97
C GLU A 13 -12.73 16.02 -6.18
N ILE A 14 -11.95 15.95 -5.09
CA ILE A 14 -10.54 15.64 -5.14
C ILE A 14 -10.33 14.21 -5.64
N GLU A 15 -11.12 13.27 -5.13
CA GLU A 15 -11.04 11.88 -5.56
C GLU A 15 -11.34 11.75 -7.05
N LYS A 16 -12.32 12.49 -7.53
CA LYS A 16 -12.70 12.46 -8.95
C LYS A 16 -11.58 13.06 -9.82
N GLU A 17 -10.98 14.16 -9.39
CA GLU A 17 -9.84 14.75 -10.10
C GLU A 17 -8.67 13.78 -10.17
N LEU A 18 -8.39 13.06 -9.08
CA LEU A 18 -7.34 12.05 -9.04
C LEU A 18 -7.63 10.92 -10.03
N GLU A 19 -8.88 10.49 -10.12
CA GLU A 19 -9.29 9.45 -11.06
C GLU A 19 -9.03 9.86 -12.51
N ASP A 20 -9.21 11.13 -12.83
CA ASP A 20 -9.00 11.64 -14.20
C ASP A 20 -7.53 11.62 -14.61
N PHE A 21 -6.60 11.68 -13.62
CA PHE A 21 -5.16 11.67 -13.88
C PHE A 21 -4.56 10.27 -13.93
N VAL A 22 -5.31 9.24 -13.53
CA VAL A 22 -4.79 7.88 -13.39
C VAL A 22 -5.44 6.98 -14.43
N PRO A 23 -4.67 6.10 -15.10
CA PRO A 23 -5.26 5.14 -16.03
C PRO A 23 -6.26 4.24 -15.31
N LYS A 24 -7.52 4.27 -15.76
CA LYS A 24 -8.59 3.47 -15.14
C LYS A 24 -8.42 1.98 -15.38
N ASP A 25 -7.60 1.61 -16.34
CA ASP A 25 -7.31 0.24 -16.71
C ASP A 25 -6.00 -0.28 -16.11
N SER A 26 -5.43 0.45 -15.16
CA SER A 26 -4.20 0.02 -14.52
C SER A 26 -4.36 -1.34 -13.85
N LEU A 27 -3.34 -2.17 -13.96
CA LEU A 27 -3.35 -3.50 -13.38
C LEU A 27 -3.36 -3.49 -11.84
N ILE A 28 -3.06 -2.35 -11.22
CA ILE A 28 -3.14 -2.23 -9.76
C ILE A 28 -4.54 -2.57 -9.25
N PHE A 29 -5.56 -2.29 -10.06
CA PHE A 29 -6.95 -2.56 -9.67
C PHE A 29 -7.32 -4.03 -9.75
N THR A 30 -6.44 -4.88 -10.30
CA THR A 30 -6.63 -6.33 -10.26
C THR A 30 -6.25 -6.92 -8.92
N ILE A 31 -5.56 -6.17 -8.07
CA ILE A 31 -5.10 -6.65 -6.76
C ILE A 31 -6.25 -6.55 -5.75
N PRO A 32 -6.75 -7.70 -5.22
CA PRO A 32 -7.83 -7.64 -4.23
C PRO A 32 -7.37 -6.91 -2.97
N GLY A 33 -8.17 -5.97 -2.52
CA GLY A 33 -7.86 -5.14 -1.36
C GLY A 33 -7.44 -3.73 -1.73
N ILE A 34 -7.00 -3.51 -2.96
CA ILE A 34 -6.68 -2.17 -3.44
C ILE A 34 -7.89 -1.67 -4.25
N GLY A 35 -8.67 -0.82 -3.62
CA GLY A 35 -9.83 -0.23 -4.25
C GLY A 35 -9.46 0.97 -5.11
N LYS A 36 -10.49 1.56 -5.70
CA LYS A 36 -10.31 2.66 -6.64
C LYS A 36 -9.56 3.86 -6.04
N THR A 37 -9.97 4.29 -4.86
CA THR A 37 -9.37 5.46 -4.21
C THR A 37 -7.91 5.21 -3.83
N LEU A 38 -7.65 4.10 -3.13
CA LEU A 38 -6.29 3.77 -2.70
C LEU A 38 -5.39 3.49 -3.89
N GLY A 39 -5.90 2.81 -4.91
CA GLY A 39 -5.14 2.54 -6.13
C GLY A 39 -4.72 3.83 -6.83
N CYS A 40 -5.63 4.80 -6.92
CA CYS A 40 -5.31 6.09 -7.53
C CYS A 40 -4.25 6.84 -6.73
N ILE A 41 -4.36 6.83 -5.41
CA ILE A 41 -3.37 7.47 -4.54
C ILE A 41 -1.99 6.83 -4.74
N ILE A 42 -1.94 5.52 -4.76
CA ILE A 42 -0.68 4.78 -4.94
C ILE A 42 -0.06 5.12 -6.30
N LEU A 43 -0.84 5.04 -7.37
CA LEU A 43 -0.33 5.33 -8.71
C LEU A 43 0.15 6.77 -8.87
N ALA A 44 -0.59 7.71 -8.28
CA ALA A 44 -0.22 9.13 -8.36
C ALA A 44 1.11 9.40 -7.65
N ARG A 45 1.34 8.74 -6.49
CA ARG A 45 2.56 8.93 -5.71
C ARG A 45 3.75 8.17 -6.28
N VAL A 46 3.49 7.00 -6.89
CA VAL A 46 4.55 6.13 -7.40
C VAL A 46 5.08 6.61 -8.75
N GLY A 47 4.18 7.03 -9.63
CA GLY A 47 4.56 7.36 -11.00
C GLY A 47 5.07 6.13 -11.73
N ASP A 48 6.28 6.18 -12.26
CA ASP A 48 6.89 5.04 -12.94
C ASP A 48 7.53 4.12 -11.90
N VAL A 49 6.96 2.93 -11.75
CA VAL A 49 7.43 1.95 -10.77
C VAL A 49 8.86 1.48 -11.04
N ARG A 50 9.31 1.57 -12.30
CA ARG A 50 10.65 1.11 -12.68
C ARG A 50 11.77 1.93 -12.08
N ARG A 51 11.51 3.16 -11.69
CA ARG A 51 12.51 4.03 -11.06
C ARG A 51 12.96 3.54 -9.69
N PHE A 52 12.14 2.71 -9.03
CA PHE A 52 12.44 2.23 -7.67
C PHE A 52 13.27 0.96 -7.66
N LYS A 53 13.21 0.17 -8.71
CA LYS A 53 13.81 -1.17 -8.74
C LYS A 53 13.44 -1.95 -7.48
N LYS A 54 14.42 -2.32 -6.65
CA LYS A 54 14.19 -3.07 -5.41
C LYS A 54 13.89 -2.19 -4.20
N ARG A 55 13.85 -0.87 -4.38
CA ARG A 55 13.68 0.07 -3.26
C ARG A 55 12.23 0.49 -3.01
N PHE A 56 11.31 -0.10 -3.72
CA PHE A 56 9.90 0.31 -3.63
C PHE A 56 9.35 0.17 -2.20
N VAL A 57 9.61 -0.98 -1.56
CA VAL A 57 9.10 -1.25 -0.21
C VAL A 57 9.69 -0.26 0.80
N ALA A 58 11.00 0.03 0.68
CA ALA A 58 11.65 1.02 1.54
C ALA A 58 11.09 2.43 1.29
N TYR A 59 10.82 2.76 0.04
CA TYR A 59 10.21 4.04 -0.31
C TYR A 59 8.83 4.21 0.34
N CYS A 60 8.08 3.13 0.44
CA CYS A 60 6.78 3.15 1.12
C CYS A 60 6.90 3.17 2.65
N GLY A 61 8.11 3.12 3.18
CA GLY A 61 8.32 3.13 4.63
C GLY A 61 7.92 1.82 5.30
N LEU A 62 7.99 0.71 4.56
CA LEU A 62 7.57 -0.61 5.05
C LEU A 62 8.73 -1.59 5.18
N ASP A 63 9.96 -1.12 5.04
CA ASP A 63 11.16 -1.96 5.08
C ASP A 63 11.38 -2.51 6.51
N PRO A 64 11.46 -3.84 6.68
CA PRO A 64 11.66 -4.45 7.99
C PRO A 64 13.03 -4.14 8.61
N VAL A 65 14.02 -3.80 7.80
CA VAL A 65 15.36 -3.47 8.29
C VAL A 65 15.30 -2.29 9.25
N VAL A 66 14.39 -1.35 9.02
CA VAL A 66 14.19 -0.19 9.90
C VAL A 66 13.80 -0.62 11.30
N GLU A 67 12.93 -1.62 11.42
CA GLU A 67 12.46 -2.10 12.71
C GLU A 67 13.50 -2.96 13.43
N SER A 68 14.27 -3.73 12.68
CA SER A 68 15.22 -4.69 13.25
C SER A 68 16.55 -4.08 13.64
N SER A 69 16.85 -2.84 13.25
CA SER A 69 18.14 -2.21 13.51
C SER A 69 18.42 -1.99 14.99
N GLY A 70 17.39 -1.87 15.83
CA GLY A 70 17.55 -1.64 17.25
C GLY A 70 18.13 -0.30 17.63
N LYS A 71 18.68 0.42 16.69
CA LYS A 71 19.26 1.74 16.91
C LYS A 71 18.21 2.78 16.57
N SER A 72 17.44 3.15 17.56
CA SER A 72 16.23 3.95 17.39
C SER A 72 16.40 5.22 16.59
N VAL A 73 17.52 5.90 16.75
CA VAL A 73 17.77 7.17 16.03
C VAL A 73 17.88 6.93 14.53
N VAL A 74 18.69 5.93 14.16
CA VAL A 74 18.89 5.58 12.74
C VAL A 74 17.60 5.05 12.14
N SER A 75 16.91 4.18 12.88
CA SER A 75 15.64 3.61 12.42
C SER A 75 14.61 4.69 12.17
N ARG A 76 14.49 5.66 13.08
CA ARG A 76 13.54 6.75 12.91
C ARG A 76 13.89 7.64 11.72
N GLY A 77 15.16 7.88 11.49
CA GLY A 77 15.60 8.65 10.35
C GLY A 77 15.25 7.99 9.03
N ILE A 78 15.48 6.68 8.92
CA ILE A 78 15.15 5.91 7.71
C ILE A 78 13.64 5.85 7.53
N SER A 79 12.90 5.60 8.60
CA SER A 79 11.45 5.53 8.57
C SER A 79 10.83 6.85 8.08
N LYS A 80 11.37 7.98 8.52
CA LYS A 80 10.90 9.29 8.10
C LYS A 80 11.17 9.57 6.63
N ARG A 81 12.10 8.87 6.01
CA ARG A 81 12.41 9.03 4.58
C ARG A 81 11.42 8.30 3.69
N GLY A 82 10.67 7.35 4.24
CA GLY A 82 9.64 6.67 3.48
C GLY A 82 8.46 7.60 3.24
N ASP A 83 7.70 7.33 2.18
CA ASP A 83 6.51 8.11 1.86
C ASP A 83 5.38 7.73 2.83
N ALA A 84 5.03 8.65 3.72
CA ALA A 84 4.02 8.40 4.74
C ALA A 84 2.62 8.18 4.14
N VAL A 85 2.33 8.81 3.01
CA VAL A 85 1.05 8.66 2.33
C VAL A 85 0.93 7.25 1.76
N LEU A 86 1.99 6.75 1.12
CA LEU A 86 2.03 5.38 0.60
C LEU A 86 1.97 4.36 1.72
N ARG A 87 2.71 4.57 2.80
CA ARG A 87 2.67 3.66 3.95
C ARG A 87 1.26 3.52 4.49
N ARG A 88 0.57 4.65 4.67
CA ARG A 88 -0.81 4.64 5.15
C ARG A 88 -1.74 3.98 4.14
N ALA A 89 -1.57 4.26 2.86
CA ALA A 89 -2.41 3.66 1.82
C ALA A 89 -2.29 2.14 1.82
N PHE A 90 -1.06 1.61 1.91
CA PHE A 90 -0.86 0.16 1.96
C PHE A 90 -1.35 -0.45 3.27
N TYR A 91 -1.24 0.28 4.37
CA TYR A 91 -1.78 -0.19 5.65
C TYR A 91 -3.31 -0.34 5.56
N LEU A 92 -3.99 0.67 5.03
CA LEU A 92 -5.43 0.64 4.86
C LEU A 92 -5.86 -0.44 3.88
N ALA A 93 -5.13 -0.57 2.77
CA ALA A 93 -5.40 -1.62 1.80
C ALA A 93 -5.22 -3.00 2.39
N ALA A 94 -4.23 -3.19 3.27
CA ALA A 94 -3.97 -4.47 3.93
C ALA A 94 -5.15 -4.89 4.80
N LEU A 95 -5.79 -3.96 5.49
CA LEU A 95 -6.96 -4.27 6.32
C LEU A 95 -8.07 -4.92 5.49
N THR A 96 -8.28 -4.45 4.27
CA THR A 96 -9.26 -5.05 3.36
C THR A 96 -8.71 -6.33 2.73
N ALA A 97 -7.44 -6.32 2.33
CA ALA A 97 -6.80 -7.46 1.65
C ALA A 97 -6.81 -8.72 2.50
N ILE A 98 -6.68 -8.60 3.81
CA ILE A 98 -6.74 -9.74 4.74
C ILE A 98 -8.05 -10.53 4.53
N LYS A 99 -9.12 -9.83 4.15
CA LYS A 99 -10.43 -10.44 3.96
C LYS A 99 -10.67 -10.96 2.54
N VAL A 100 -10.13 -10.29 1.54
CA VAL A 100 -10.49 -10.55 0.14
C VAL A 100 -9.35 -11.04 -0.75
N ASN A 101 -8.11 -10.87 -0.33
CA ASN A 101 -6.95 -11.26 -1.13
C ASN A 101 -6.43 -12.61 -0.62
N PRO A 102 -6.48 -13.67 -1.43
CA PRO A 102 -6.10 -15.00 -0.95
C PRO A 102 -4.64 -15.11 -0.51
N VAL A 103 -3.73 -14.38 -1.16
CA VAL A 103 -2.31 -14.39 -0.80
C VAL A 103 -2.10 -13.70 0.56
N ILE A 104 -2.72 -12.53 0.74
CA ILE A 104 -2.59 -11.77 1.99
C ILE A 104 -3.32 -12.49 3.13
N LYS A 105 -4.48 -13.07 2.85
CA LYS A 105 -5.21 -13.83 3.86
C LYS A 105 -4.38 -15.02 4.36
N ARG A 106 -3.73 -15.73 3.45
CA ARG A 106 -2.85 -16.85 3.81
C ARG A 106 -1.66 -16.36 4.63
N PHE A 107 -1.05 -15.26 4.22
CA PHE A 107 0.06 -14.67 4.94
C PHE A 107 -0.35 -14.28 6.36
N TYR A 108 -1.51 -13.66 6.50
CA TYR A 108 -2.07 -13.27 7.79
C TYR A 108 -2.25 -14.49 8.69
N GLU A 109 -2.88 -15.55 8.17
CA GLU A 109 -3.14 -16.77 8.93
C GLU A 109 -1.85 -17.45 9.38
N GLU A 110 -0.84 -17.45 8.53
CA GLU A 110 0.44 -18.07 8.85
C GLU A 110 1.24 -17.29 9.91
N HIS A 111 1.00 -16.00 10.03
CA HIS A 111 1.81 -15.14 10.91
C HIS A 111 1.08 -14.65 12.16
N LYS A 112 -0.21 -14.84 12.25
CA LYS A 112 -0.99 -14.31 13.38
C LYS A 112 -0.63 -14.91 14.73
N GLY A 113 -0.01 -16.07 14.76
CA GLY A 113 0.46 -16.70 15.99
C GLY A 113 1.74 -16.08 16.53
N ARG A 114 2.53 -15.46 15.63
CA ARG A 114 3.83 -14.88 15.98
C ARG A 114 3.77 -13.37 16.07
N LEU A 115 3.06 -12.73 15.15
CA LEU A 115 2.90 -11.28 15.11
C LEU A 115 1.48 -10.91 15.51
N LYS A 116 1.34 -9.76 16.18
CA LYS A 116 0.03 -9.29 16.63
C LYS A 116 -0.14 -7.78 16.39
N GLY A 117 -1.38 -7.35 16.29
CA GLY A 117 -1.73 -5.95 16.18
C GLY A 117 -1.12 -5.26 14.97
N LYS A 118 -0.61 -4.06 15.17
CA LYS A 118 -0.05 -3.26 14.09
C LYS A 118 1.12 -3.94 13.38
N LYS A 119 1.92 -4.72 14.10
CA LYS A 119 3.05 -5.42 13.48
C LYS A 119 2.59 -6.42 12.43
N LEU A 120 1.51 -7.12 12.71
CA LEU A 120 0.94 -8.08 11.76
C LEU A 120 0.36 -7.36 10.55
N ILE A 121 -0.39 -6.29 10.77
CA ILE A 121 -0.98 -5.52 9.67
C ILE A 121 0.12 -4.86 8.82
N THR A 122 1.16 -4.34 9.45
CA THR A 122 2.29 -3.74 8.73
C THR A 122 3.01 -4.79 7.89
N ALA A 123 3.18 -6.00 8.42
CA ALA A 123 3.78 -7.10 7.65
C ALA A 123 2.92 -7.46 6.44
N CYS A 124 1.60 -7.47 6.60
CA CYS A 124 0.68 -7.70 5.48
C CYS A 124 0.76 -6.56 4.45
N ALA A 125 0.87 -5.32 4.92
CA ALA A 125 1.03 -4.16 4.04
C ALA A 125 2.32 -4.25 3.24
N ARG A 126 3.40 -4.69 3.86
CA ARG A 126 4.68 -4.93 3.20
C ARG A 126 4.55 -5.97 2.09
N LYS A 127 3.90 -7.07 2.40
CA LYS A 127 3.64 -8.12 1.41
C LYS A 127 2.80 -7.59 0.24
N LEU A 128 1.79 -6.79 0.56
CA LEU A 128 0.94 -6.18 -0.44
C LEU A 128 1.71 -5.19 -1.33
N ALA A 129 2.64 -4.44 -0.75
CA ALA A 129 3.50 -3.53 -1.51
C ALA A 129 4.40 -4.30 -2.48
N VAL A 130 4.94 -5.43 -2.05
CA VAL A 130 5.75 -6.29 -2.94
C VAL A 130 4.91 -6.80 -4.11
N ILE A 131 3.69 -7.25 -3.83
CA ILE A 131 2.76 -7.70 -4.87
C ILE A 131 2.45 -6.56 -5.85
N THR A 132 2.18 -5.38 -5.32
CA THR A 132 1.87 -4.20 -6.14
C THR A 132 3.04 -3.85 -7.04
N TRP A 133 4.26 -3.84 -6.49
CA TRP A 133 5.45 -3.56 -7.28
C TRP A 133 5.60 -4.58 -8.42
N ALA A 134 5.41 -5.86 -8.11
CA ALA A 134 5.55 -6.93 -9.09
C ALA A 134 4.51 -6.80 -10.22
N VAL A 135 3.26 -6.53 -9.87
CA VAL A 135 2.19 -6.35 -10.84
C VAL A 135 2.50 -5.20 -11.80
N LEU A 136 2.94 -4.07 -11.24
CA LEU A 136 3.24 -2.89 -12.04
C LEU A 136 4.54 -3.04 -12.84
N TYR A 137 5.57 -3.60 -12.22
CA TYR A 137 6.88 -3.75 -12.86
C TYR A 137 6.83 -4.74 -14.02
N TYR A 138 6.25 -5.91 -13.79
CA TYR A 138 6.16 -6.96 -14.82
C TYR A 138 4.97 -6.77 -15.75
N ASN A 139 4.13 -5.80 -15.46
CA ASN A 139 2.93 -5.48 -16.25
C ASN A 139 2.03 -6.71 -16.45
N LYS A 140 1.80 -7.44 -15.36
CA LYS A 140 0.93 -8.62 -15.34
C LYS A 140 -0.12 -8.46 -14.26
N PRO A 141 -1.38 -8.88 -14.53
CA PRO A 141 -2.42 -8.78 -13.50
C PRO A 141 -2.11 -9.66 -12.30
N PHE A 142 -2.76 -9.35 -11.19
CA PHE A 142 -2.61 -10.14 -9.97
C PHE A 142 -2.98 -11.60 -10.23
N ASP A 143 -2.14 -12.51 -9.73
CA ASP A 143 -2.37 -13.94 -9.82
C ASP A 143 -2.09 -14.57 -8.46
N ALA A 144 -3.12 -15.19 -7.87
CA ALA A 144 -3.03 -15.80 -6.55
C ALA A 144 -2.16 -17.06 -6.54
N SER A 145 -1.94 -17.68 -7.70
CA SER A 145 -1.13 -18.92 -7.79
C SER A 145 0.36 -18.65 -7.70
N GLU A 146 0.78 -17.40 -7.85
CA GLU A 146 2.17 -16.99 -7.70
C GLU A 146 2.42 -16.42 -6.31
#